data_bdb13e1236470a60df394a2c85d31514
#
_entry.id   bdb13e1236470a60df394a2c85d31514
#
_cell.length_a   1.000
_cell.length_b   1.000
_cell.length_c   1.000
_cell.angle_alpha   90.00
_cell.angle_beta   90.00
_cell.angle_gamma   90.00
#
_symmetry.space_group_name_H-M   'P 1'
#
loop_
_entity.id
_entity.type
_entity.pdbx_description
1 polymer ?
#
loop_
_entity_poly.entity_id
_entity_poly.type
_entity_poly.pdbx_seq_one_letter_code
_entity_poly.pdbx_strand_id
1 'polypeptide(L)'
;MNFLFGSNKAFFGIIIVASVVIALMMVIAKGVVTYGLELMMAVFQIVQGVISKIMRTSGLGGASTTKLPKEMIKAIEDCGFFESIPLWAVTIIGSLFITIMSFIIIMTVYGRFFKLYIYTAIAPIPLATFAGQPTQNVGKSFVKSYTAVCLEGAIIVLACVIFSMFAATPPVVDADAAPTAMVWKYIGELVFNMLVLVGSVKMSDRIVREMMGL
;
A
#
# COMPACT_ATOMS: atom_id res chain seq x y z
N MET A 1 -1.40 73.20 4.11
CA MET A 1 -0.48 72.47 3.22
C MET A 1 0.28 71.32 3.94
N ASN A 2 0.46 71.33 5.26
CA ASN A 2 1.16 70.28 6.00
C ASN A 2 0.36 69.00 6.32
N PHE A 3 -0.97 69.05 6.18
CA PHE A 3 -1.82 67.89 6.48
C PHE A 3 -1.73 66.77 5.41
N LEU A 4 -1.55 67.16 4.15
CA LEU A 4 -1.42 66.22 3.01
C LEU A 4 -0.07 65.50 2.97
N PHE A 5 1.00 66.11 3.45
CA PHE A 5 2.35 65.52 3.49
C PHE A 5 2.53 64.53 4.61
N GLY A 6 1.82 64.66 5.75
CA GLY A 6 1.82 63.73 6.83
C GLY A 6 1.11 62.40 6.50
N SER A 7 -0.02 62.47 5.78
CA SER A 7 -0.78 61.32 5.31
C SER A 7 0.00 60.46 4.32
N ASN A 8 0.78 61.05 3.41
CA ASN A 8 1.58 60.27 2.46
C ASN A 8 2.74 59.55 3.13
N LYS A 9 3.41 60.09 4.14
CA LYS A 9 4.47 59.39 4.87
C LYS A 9 3.94 58.20 5.66
N ALA A 10 2.78 58.30 6.29
CA ALA A 10 2.13 57.22 7.00
C ALA A 10 1.70 56.13 6.00
N PHE A 11 1.16 56.48 4.84
CA PHE A 11 0.75 55.56 3.78
C PHE A 11 1.96 54.78 3.23
N PHE A 12 3.08 55.46 2.93
CA PHE A 12 4.32 54.82 2.51
C PHE A 12 4.88 53.88 3.58
N GLY A 13 4.81 54.25 4.88
CA GLY A 13 5.22 53.42 6.00
C GLY A 13 4.41 52.11 6.07
N ILE A 14 3.08 52.20 5.89
CA ILE A 14 2.20 51.04 5.90
C ILE A 14 2.51 50.11 4.72
N ILE A 15 2.75 50.66 3.53
CA ILE A 15 3.11 49.84 2.35
C ILE A 15 4.45 49.10 2.58
N ILE A 16 5.46 49.78 3.14
CA ILE A 16 6.76 49.17 3.42
C ILE A 16 6.59 48.03 4.44
N VAL A 17 5.88 48.28 5.53
CA VAL A 17 5.63 47.27 6.57
C VAL A 17 4.85 46.08 5.97
N ALA A 18 3.81 46.34 5.17
CA ALA A 18 3.05 45.28 4.50
C ALA A 18 3.92 44.45 3.56
N SER A 19 4.80 45.11 2.77
CA SER A 19 5.69 44.38 1.85
C SER A 19 6.74 43.54 2.59
N VAL A 20 7.27 43.99 3.70
CA VAL A 20 8.19 43.20 4.55
C VAL A 20 7.47 42.01 5.18
N VAL A 21 6.25 42.19 5.65
CA VAL A 21 5.45 41.11 6.25
C VAL A 21 5.15 40.06 5.18
N ILE A 22 4.76 40.45 3.96
CA ILE A 22 4.51 39.53 2.85
C ILE A 22 5.79 38.79 2.46
N ALA A 23 6.92 39.47 2.36
CA ALA A 23 8.21 38.82 2.07
C ALA A 23 8.61 37.82 3.14
N LEU A 24 8.43 38.15 4.43
CA LEU A 24 8.68 37.28 5.55
C LEU A 24 7.78 36.03 5.49
N MET A 25 6.49 36.22 5.21
CA MET A 25 5.54 35.13 5.04
C MET A 25 5.92 34.19 3.90
N MET A 26 6.40 34.71 2.77
CA MET A 26 6.88 33.91 1.65
C MET A 26 8.12 33.08 2.02
N VAL A 27 9.06 33.64 2.77
CA VAL A 27 10.26 32.93 3.22
C VAL A 27 9.89 31.82 4.20
N ILE A 28 8.98 32.08 5.15
CA ILE A 28 8.47 31.06 6.08
C ILE A 28 7.73 29.97 5.33
N ALA A 29 6.82 30.31 4.40
CA ALA A 29 6.08 29.34 3.61
C ALA A 29 7.02 28.44 2.79
N LYS A 30 8.04 29.03 2.15
CA LYS A 30 9.06 28.27 1.40
C LYS A 30 9.83 27.33 2.34
N GLY A 31 10.25 27.80 3.51
CA GLY A 31 10.93 26.95 4.50
C GLY A 31 10.06 25.78 4.96
N VAL A 32 8.80 26.03 5.30
CA VAL A 32 7.85 24.99 5.74
C VAL A 32 7.61 23.94 4.64
N VAL A 33 7.46 24.38 3.39
CA VAL A 33 7.27 23.45 2.26
C VAL A 33 8.52 22.58 2.04
N THR A 34 9.71 23.19 2.07
CA THR A 34 10.99 22.48 1.86
C THR A 34 11.24 21.46 2.97
N TYR A 35 11.18 21.87 4.21
CA TYR A 35 11.37 20.95 5.35
C TYR A 35 10.25 19.93 5.48
N GLY A 36 9.01 20.29 5.12
CA GLY A 36 7.90 19.37 5.09
C GLY A 36 8.08 18.25 4.07
N LEU A 37 8.60 18.57 2.88
CA LEU A 37 8.93 17.56 1.87
C LEU A 37 10.07 16.63 2.33
N GLU A 38 11.12 17.20 2.96
CA GLU A 38 12.19 16.40 3.54
C GLU A 38 11.67 15.46 4.63
N LEU A 39 10.77 15.92 5.50
CA LEU A 39 10.12 15.10 6.52
C LEU A 39 9.33 13.95 5.86
N MET A 40 8.57 14.23 4.80
CA MET A 40 7.82 13.20 4.07
C MET A 40 8.74 12.15 3.45
N MET A 41 9.85 12.58 2.85
CA MET A 41 10.85 11.65 2.31
C MET A 41 11.50 10.81 3.41
N ALA A 42 11.81 11.41 4.57
CA ALA A 42 12.34 10.70 5.72
C ALA A 42 11.36 9.63 6.24
N VAL A 43 10.08 9.96 6.38
CA VAL A 43 9.03 8.98 6.76
C VAL A 43 8.96 7.83 5.76
N PHE A 44 8.99 8.14 4.47
CA PHE A 44 8.99 7.12 3.42
C PHE A 44 10.20 6.19 3.52
N GLN A 45 11.41 6.74 3.70
CA GLN A 45 12.64 5.95 3.85
C GLN A 45 12.63 5.06 5.09
N ILE A 46 12.13 5.57 6.24
CA ILE A 46 12.00 4.78 7.47
C ILE A 46 11.08 3.57 7.22
N VAL A 47 9.90 3.80 6.61
CA VAL A 47 8.95 2.73 6.32
C VAL A 47 9.52 1.72 5.33
N GLN A 48 10.23 2.17 4.29
CA GLN A 48 10.92 1.28 3.36
C GLN A 48 12.01 0.45 4.04
N GLY A 49 12.73 1.04 5.00
CA GLY A 49 13.71 0.32 5.84
C GLY A 49 13.04 -0.78 6.68
N VAL A 50 11.89 -0.50 7.27
CA VAL A 50 11.09 -1.48 8.03
C VAL A 50 10.60 -2.60 7.12
N ILE A 51 10.04 -2.28 5.96
CA ILE A 51 9.59 -3.26 4.95
C ILE A 51 10.74 -4.19 4.54
N SER A 52 11.90 -3.62 4.19
CA SER A 52 13.08 -4.38 3.78
C SER A 52 13.58 -5.31 4.89
N LYS A 53 13.54 -4.84 6.14
CA LYS A 53 13.94 -5.64 7.30
C LYS A 53 12.97 -6.81 7.54
N ILE A 54 11.66 -6.57 7.46
CA ILE A 54 10.63 -7.60 7.58
C ILE A 54 10.82 -8.66 6.49
N MET A 55 10.97 -8.25 5.22
CA MET A 55 11.17 -9.16 4.10
C MET A 55 12.42 -10.03 4.24
N ARG A 56 13.52 -9.46 4.73
CA ARG A 56 14.76 -10.21 4.99
C ARG A 56 14.62 -11.22 6.12
N THR A 57 13.94 -10.82 7.20
CA THR A 57 13.78 -11.68 8.39
C THR A 57 12.79 -12.82 8.13
N SER A 58 11.78 -12.59 7.31
CA SER A 58 10.74 -13.60 7.00
C SER A 58 11.10 -14.57 5.88
N GLY A 59 12.26 -14.41 5.23
CA GLY A 59 12.68 -15.30 4.13
C GLY A 59 11.84 -15.19 2.86
N LEU A 60 10.93 -14.21 2.76
CA LEU A 60 10.08 -13.97 1.58
C LEU A 60 10.85 -13.56 0.31
N GLY A 61 12.17 -13.38 0.40
CA GLY A 61 13.02 -13.07 -0.74
C GLY A 61 13.32 -14.26 -1.68
N GLY A 62 12.93 -15.46 -1.32
CA GLY A 62 13.02 -16.67 -2.15
C GLY A 62 11.65 -17.07 -2.67
N ALA A 63 11.50 -17.17 -4.00
CA ALA A 63 10.31 -17.77 -4.58
C ALA A 63 10.22 -19.23 -4.11
N SER A 64 9.35 -19.51 -3.15
CA SER A 64 9.03 -20.88 -2.76
C SER A 64 8.26 -21.51 -3.91
N THR A 65 8.92 -22.30 -4.72
CA THR A 65 8.23 -23.17 -5.69
C THR A 65 7.45 -24.22 -4.90
N THR A 66 6.16 -24.02 -4.78
CA THR A 66 5.27 -25.02 -4.20
C THR A 66 5.30 -26.25 -5.10
N LYS A 67 5.93 -27.32 -4.65
CA LYS A 67 5.94 -28.58 -5.38
C LYS A 67 4.62 -29.29 -5.14
N LEU A 68 4.02 -29.82 -6.22
CA LEU A 68 2.84 -30.66 -6.07
C LEU A 68 3.16 -31.91 -5.21
N PRO A 69 2.22 -32.38 -4.38
CA PRO A 69 2.36 -33.65 -3.66
C PRO A 69 2.63 -34.79 -4.63
N LYS A 70 3.57 -35.67 -4.25
CA LYS A 70 3.97 -36.79 -5.12
C LYS A 70 2.82 -37.76 -5.40
N GLU A 71 1.92 -37.93 -4.45
CA GLU A 71 0.71 -38.75 -4.56
C GLU A 71 -0.21 -38.23 -5.66
N MET A 72 -0.35 -36.92 -5.75
CA MET A 72 -1.17 -36.25 -6.76
C MET A 72 -0.56 -36.37 -8.17
N ILE A 73 0.77 -36.29 -8.27
CA ILE A 73 1.46 -36.49 -9.56
C ILE A 73 1.21 -37.90 -10.06
N LYS A 74 1.37 -38.93 -9.23
CA LYS A 74 1.11 -40.32 -9.59
C LYS A 74 -0.33 -40.53 -9.97
N ALA A 75 -1.30 -40.02 -9.23
CA ALA A 75 -2.72 -40.14 -9.52
C ALA A 75 -3.11 -39.49 -10.86
N ILE A 76 -2.42 -38.42 -11.26
CA ILE A 76 -2.63 -37.80 -12.58
C ILE A 76 -1.97 -38.59 -13.70
N GLU A 77 -0.79 -39.16 -13.48
CA GLU A 77 -0.07 -39.98 -14.48
C GLU A 77 -0.79 -41.29 -14.78
N ASP A 78 -1.47 -41.88 -13.78
CA ASP A 78 -2.22 -43.13 -13.91
C ASP A 78 -3.63 -42.93 -14.54
N CYS A 79 -4.07 -41.67 -14.76
CA CYS A 79 -5.39 -41.38 -15.35
C CYS A 79 -5.47 -41.73 -16.82
N GLY A 80 -6.57 -42.41 -17.22
CA GLY A 80 -6.90 -42.65 -18.60
C GLY A 80 -7.32 -41.38 -19.39
N PHE A 81 -7.27 -41.45 -20.71
CA PHE A 81 -7.55 -40.30 -21.58
C PHE A 81 -8.92 -39.63 -21.32
N PHE A 82 -9.98 -40.42 -21.09
CA PHE A 82 -11.31 -39.89 -20.79
C PHE A 82 -11.43 -39.25 -19.40
N GLU A 83 -10.67 -39.73 -18.42
CA GLU A 83 -10.63 -39.20 -17.06
C GLU A 83 -9.80 -37.90 -16.99
N SER A 84 -8.92 -37.68 -17.96
CA SER A 84 -8.10 -36.46 -18.06
C SER A 84 -8.90 -35.24 -18.50
N ILE A 85 -10.03 -35.40 -19.23
CA ILE A 85 -10.83 -34.26 -19.74
C ILE A 85 -11.42 -33.40 -18.60
N PRO A 86 -12.14 -33.98 -17.60
CA PRO A 86 -12.65 -33.19 -16.49
C PRO A 86 -11.50 -32.58 -15.62
N LEU A 87 -10.39 -33.29 -15.50
CA LEU A 87 -9.20 -32.81 -14.77
C LEU A 87 -8.63 -31.54 -15.43
N TRP A 88 -8.52 -31.55 -16.76
CA TRP A 88 -8.07 -30.42 -17.55
C TRP A 88 -9.00 -29.20 -17.39
N ALA A 89 -10.33 -29.40 -17.45
CA ALA A 89 -11.31 -28.34 -17.27
C ALA A 89 -11.22 -27.69 -15.88
N VAL A 90 -11.09 -28.49 -14.82
CA VAL A 90 -10.92 -28.02 -13.44
C VAL A 90 -9.64 -27.20 -13.29
N THR A 91 -8.54 -27.67 -13.90
CA THR A 91 -7.24 -26.99 -13.84
C THR A 91 -7.28 -25.64 -14.54
N ILE A 92 -7.92 -25.52 -15.70
CA ILE A 92 -8.09 -24.24 -16.42
C ILE A 92 -8.91 -23.26 -15.59
N ILE A 93 -10.05 -23.68 -15.05
CA ILE A 93 -10.88 -22.82 -14.22
C ILE A 93 -10.10 -22.35 -12.99
N GLY A 94 -9.41 -23.24 -12.30
CA GLY A 94 -8.60 -22.92 -11.15
C GLY A 94 -7.46 -21.95 -11.46
N SER A 95 -6.73 -22.18 -12.56
CA SER A 95 -5.65 -21.29 -13.00
C SER A 95 -6.16 -19.89 -13.36
N LEU A 96 -7.35 -19.80 -13.97
CA LEU A 96 -7.99 -18.52 -14.28
C LEU A 96 -8.31 -17.74 -13.00
N PHE A 97 -8.88 -18.39 -11.97
CA PHE A 97 -9.16 -17.78 -10.68
C PHE A 97 -7.89 -17.28 -10.00
N ILE A 98 -6.85 -18.10 -9.93
CA ILE A 98 -5.56 -17.73 -9.33
C ILE A 98 -4.94 -16.54 -10.06
N THR A 99 -5.00 -16.53 -11.40
CA THR A 99 -4.49 -15.41 -12.21
C THR A 99 -5.25 -14.10 -11.92
N ILE A 100 -6.57 -14.15 -11.85
CA ILE A 100 -7.40 -12.98 -11.51
C ILE A 100 -7.06 -12.47 -10.11
N MET A 101 -6.95 -13.35 -9.11
CA MET A 101 -6.60 -12.96 -7.74
C MET A 101 -5.21 -12.36 -7.65
N SER A 102 -4.22 -12.91 -8.35
CA SER A 102 -2.87 -12.35 -8.45
C SER A 102 -2.89 -10.95 -9.06
N PHE A 103 -3.68 -10.74 -10.12
CA PHE A 103 -3.84 -9.44 -10.76
C PHE A 103 -4.45 -8.40 -9.81
N ILE A 104 -5.45 -8.80 -8.99
CA ILE A 104 -6.06 -7.92 -7.99
C ILE A 104 -5.02 -7.48 -6.93
N ILE A 105 -4.15 -8.38 -6.47
CA ILE A 105 -3.07 -8.04 -5.52
C ILE A 105 -2.11 -7.05 -6.16
N ILE A 106 -1.65 -7.33 -7.38
CA ILE A 106 -0.74 -6.44 -8.12
C ILE A 106 -1.35 -5.05 -8.26
N MET A 107 -2.61 -4.95 -8.72
CA MET A 107 -3.30 -3.68 -8.89
C MET A 107 -3.46 -2.92 -7.56
N THR A 108 -3.71 -3.63 -6.46
CA THR A 108 -3.81 -3.01 -5.12
C THR A 108 -2.48 -2.40 -4.70
N VAL A 109 -1.37 -3.11 -4.90
CA VAL A 109 -0.02 -2.64 -4.57
C VAL A 109 0.37 -1.45 -5.45
N TYR A 110 0.15 -1.53 -6.78
CA TYR A 110 0.42 -0.41 -7.69
C TYR A 110 -0.45 0.81 -7.39
N GLY A 111 -1.74 0.60 -7.09
CA GLY A 111 -2.66 1.68 -6.70
C GLY A 111 -2.16 2.48 -5.50
N ARG A 112 -1.51 1.82 -4.55
CA ARG A 112 -0.86 2.48 -3.41
C ARG A 112 0.29 3.40 -3.86
N PHE A 113 1.14 2.95 -4.78
CA PHE A 113 2.22 3.80 -5.31
C PHE A 113 1.66 5.04 -6.02
N PHE A 114 0.62 4.88 -6.86
CA PHE A 114 -0.04 6.03 -7.48
C PHE A 114 -0.59 7.01 -6.45
N LYS A 115 -1.24 6.49 -5.40
CA LYS A 115 -1.76 7.30 -4.29
C LYS A 115 -0.62 8.09 -3.61
N LEU A 116 0.53 7.45 -3.36
CA LEU A 116 1.70 8.08 -2.78
C LEU A 116 2.25 9.21 -3.68
N TYR A 117 2.35 8.99 -5.00
CA TYR A 117 2.79 10.01 -5.94
C TYR A 117 1.85 11.21 -5.97
N ILE A 118 0.52 10.98 -5.96
CA ILE A 118 -0.48 12.04 -5.91
C ILE A 118 -0.34 12.85 -4.62
N TYR A 119 -0.22 12.20 -3.47
CA TYR A 119 0.00 12.89 -2.19
C TYR A 119 1.27 13.73 -2.21
N THR A 120 2.37 13.21 -2.77
CA THR A 120 3.64 13.94 -2.89
C THR A 120 3.52 15.14 -3.82
N ALA A 121 2.83 15.00 -4.94
CA ALA A 121 2.62 16.09 -5.91
C ALA A 121 1.76 17.24 -5.32
N ILE A 122 0.74 16.92 -4.50
CA ILE A 122 -0.15 17.90 -3.89
C ILE A 122 0.43 18.47 -2.59
N ALA A 123 1.44 17.83 -2.00
CA ALA A 123 2.02 18.16 -0.71
C ALA A 123 2.31 19.65 -0.46
N PRO A 124 2.82 20.45 -1.42
CA PRO A 124 3.11 21.87 -1.19
C PRO A 124 1.90 22.66 -0.72
N ILE A 125 0.67 22.32 -1.18
CA ILE A 125 -0.55 23.06 -0.84
C ILE A 125 -0.93 22.89 0.65
N PRO A 126 -1.14 21.64 1.17
CA PRO A 126 -1.46 21.46 2.58
C PRO A 126 -0.29 21.82 3.51
N LEU A 127 0.96 21.65 3.07
CA LEU A 127 2.11 22.05 3.90
C LEU A 127 2.20 23.57 4.07
N ALA A 128 1.81 24.36 3.06
CA ALA A 128 1.75 25.81 3.20
C ALA A 128 0.74 26.26 4.28
N THR A 129 -0.28 25.45 4.61
CA THR A 129 -1.26 25.77 5.66
C THR A 129 -0.67 25.77 7.08
N PHE A 130 0.52 25.22 7.29
CA PHE A 130 1.23 25.33 8.57
C PHE A 130 1.65 26.75 8.93
N ALA A 131 1.75 27.65 7.95
CA ALA A 131 2.11 29.05 8.17
C ALA A 131 1.01 29.85 8.92
N GLY A 132 -0.26 29.39 8.90
CA GLY A 132 -1.40 30.07 9.53
C GLY A 132 -1.98 29.26 10.69
N GLN A 133 -2.15 29.90 11.88
CA GLN A 133 -2.75 29.22 13.05
C GLN A 133 -4.12 28.59 12.77
N PRO A 134 -5.09 29.23 12.07
CA PRO A 134 -6.41 28.64 11.85
C PRO A 134 -6.40 27.48 10.86
N THR A 135 -5.40 27.42 9.96
CA THR A 135 -5.33 26.40 8.89
C THR A 135 -4.39 25.25 9.21
N GLN A 136 -3.67 25.30 10.32
CA GLN A 136 -2.66 24.30 10.71
C GLN A 136 -3.22 22.87 10.82
N ASN A 137 -4.50 22.72 11.13
CA ASN A 137 -5.16 21.42 11.21
C ASN A 137 -5.21 20.69 9.86
N VAL A 138 -5.29 21.42 8.75
CA VAL A 138 -5.27 20.85 7.39
C VAL A 138 -3.92 20.21 7.13
N GLY A 139 -2.82 20.93 7.41
CA GLY A 139 -1.47 20.40 7.29
C GLY A 139 -1.23 19.16 8.15
N LYS A 140 -1.69 19.18 9.43
CA LYS A 140 -1.58 18.02 10.34
C LYS A 140 -2.34 16.80 9.81
N SER A 141 -3.56 16.99 9.34
CA SER A 141 -4.37 15.91 8.75
C SER A 141 -3.72 15.35 7.49
N PHE A 142 -3.13 16.22 6.66
CA PHE A 142 -2.39 15.79 5.47
C PHE A 142 -1.19 14.91 5.82
N VAL A 143 -0.35 15.33 6.78
CA VAL A 143 0.81 14.54 7.22
C VAL A 143 0.38 13.19 7.79
N LYS A 144 -0.70 13.14 8.58
CA LYS A 144 -1.29 11.87 9.06
C LYS A 144 -1.69 10.98 7.90
N SER A 145 -2.42 11.52 6.92
CA SER A 145 -2.88 10.77 5.74
C SER A 145 -1.72 10.26 4.89
N TYR A 146 -0.67 11.05 4.71
CA TYR A 146 0.53 10.64 4.00
C TYR A 146 1.24 9.49 4.73
N THR A 147 1.43 9.63 6.03
CA THR A 147 2.04 8.58 6.87
C THR A 147 1.21 7.30 6.83
N ALA A 148 -0.11 7.41 6.82
CA ALA A 148 -1.01 6.27 6.67
C ALA A 148 -0.75 5.52 5.36
N VAL A 149 -0.67 6.21 4.23
CA VAL A 149 -0.36 5.59 2.92
C VAL A 149 1.02 4.92 2.91
N CYS A 150 2.02 5.51 3.58
CA CYS A 150 3.33 4.88 3.72
C CYS A 150 3.24 3.59 4.55
N LEU A 151 2.55 3.61 5.69
CA LEU A 151 2.40 2.45 6.59
C LEU A 151 1.57 1.32 5.97
N GLU A 152 0.61 1.63 5.09
CA GLU A 152 -0.18 0.63 4.36
C GLU A 152 0.71 -0.45 3.72
N GLY A 153 1.86 -0.04 3.16
CA GLY A 153 2.82 -0.98 2.60
C GLY A 153 3.46 -1.93 3.61
N ALA A 154 3.74 -1.46 4.80
CA ALA A 154 4.28 -2.30 5.85
C ALA A 154 3.25 -3.34 6.31
N ILE A 155 1.96 -2.96 6.39
CA ILE A 155 0.87 -3.87 6.75
C ILE A 155 0.63 -4.91 5.65
N ILE A 156 0.71 -4.53 4.36
CA ILE A 156 0.61 -5.48 3.24
C ILE A 156 1.73 -6.53 3.35
N VAL A 157 2.97 -6.10 3.58
CA VAL A 157 4.10 -7.04 3.73
C VAL A 157 3.90 -7.94 4.95
N LEU A 158 3.44 -7.39 6.07
CA LEU A 158 3.13 -8.17 7.26
C LEU A 158 2.03 -9.21 6.99
N ALA A 159 0.96 -8.83 6.29
CA ALA A 159 -0.10 -9.74 5.88
C ALA A 159 0.45 -10.89 5.00
N CYS A 160 1.34 -10.58 4.05
CA CYS A 160 2.01 -11.60 3.23
C CYS A 160 2.89 -12.54 4.06
N VAL A 161 3.60 -12.03 5.09
CA VAL A 161 4.41 -12.84 6.00
C VAL A 161 3.52 -13.80 6.79
N ILE A 162 2.47 -13.28 7.41
CA ILE A 162 1.51 -14.09 8.18
C ILE A 162 0.89 -15.15 7.26
N PHE A 163 0.45 -14.75 6.08
CA PHE A 163 -0.11 -15.67 5.09
C PHE A 163 0.88 -16.76 4.69
N SER A 164 2.16 -16.45 4.49
CA SER A 164 3.17 -17.45 4.11
C SER A 164 3.35 -18.53 5.18
N MET A 165 3.14 -18.18 6.45
CA MET A 165 3.19 -19.14 7.56
C MET A 165 1.98 -20.09 7.53
N PHE A 166 0.78 -19.58 7.18
CA PHE A 166 -0.42 -20.41 7.02
C PHE A 166 -0.35 -21.29 5.78
N ALA A 167 0.13 -20.73 4.66
CA ALA A 167 0.24 -21.42 3.37
C ALA A 167 1.43 -22.41 3.29
N ALA A 168 2.31 -22.42 4.29
CA ALA A 168 3.45 -23.35 4.34
C ALA A 168 3.02 -24.81 4.54
N THR A 169 1.82 -25.07 5.04
CA THR A 169 1.26 -26.42 5.20
C THR A 169 0.59 -26.80 3.89
N PRO A 170 1.13 -27.78 3.14
CA PRO A 170 0.46 -28.22 1.89
C PRO A 170 -0.90 -28.84 2.22
N PRO A 171 -1.89 -28.65 1.30
CA PRO A 171 -3.20 -29.27 1.46
C PRO A 171 -3.11 -30.78 1.66
N VAL A 172 -3.89 -31.31 2.59
CA VAL A 172 -3.94 -32.76 2.82
C VAL A 172 -4.69 -33.40 1.66
N VAL A 173 -4.00 -34.26 0.93
CA VAL A 173 -4.54 -35.00 -0.20
C VAL A 173 -4.96 -36.39 0.29
N ASP A 174 -6.24 -36.75 0.12
CA ASP A 174 -6.75 -38.07 0.43
C ASP A 174 -6.34 -39.04 -0.69
N ALA A 175 -5.45 -39.97 -0.40
CA ALA A 175 -4.93 -40.93 -1.41
C ALA A 175 -5.97 -41.87 -1.96
N ASP A 176 -7.10 -42.07 -1.26
CA ASP A 176 -8.20 -42.96 -1.67
C ASP A 176 -9.30 -42.28 -2.50
N ALA A 177 -9.17 -40.95 -2.73
CA ALA A 177 -10.17 -40.19 -3.49
C ALA A 177 -9.93 -40.31 -5.01
N ALA A 178 -11.00 -40.20 -5.81
CA ALA A 178 -10.87 -40.12 -7.26
C ALA A 178 -9.95 -38.98 -7.69
N PRO A 179 -9.11 -39.13 -8.73
CA PRO A 179 -8.12 -38.09 -9.14
C PRO A 179 -8.73 -36.73 -9.41
N THR A 180 -9.92 -36.67 -9.97
CA THR A 180 -10.69 -35.44 -10.22
C THR A 180 -11.09 -34.73 -8.91
N ALA A 181 -11.49 -35.48 -7.88
CA ALA A 181 -11.86 -34.97 -6.59
C ALA A 181 -10.66 -34.45 -5.81
N MET A 182 -9.51 -35.13 -5.92
CA MET A 182 -8.23 -34.68 -5.35
C MET A 182 -7.83 -33.30 -5.89
N VAL A 183 -7.83 -33.17 -7.22
CA VAL A 183 -7.45 -31.91 -7.90
C VAL A 183 -8.42 -30.80 -7.58
N TRP A 184 -9.72 -31.08 -7.54
CA TRP A 184 -10.75 -30.11 -7.18
C TRP A 184 -10.56 -29.57 -5.75
N LYS A 185 -10.34 -30.47 -4.79
CA LYS A 185 -10.08 -30.11 -3.38
C LYS A 185 -8.82 -29.26 -3.27
N TYR A 186 -7.72 -29.66 -3.91
CA TYR A 186 -6.45 -28.95 -3.91
C TYR A 186 -6.56 -27.55 -4.50
N ILE A 187 -7.17 -27.41 -5.68
CA ILE A 187 -7.40 -26.10 -6.32
C ILE A 187 -8.33 -25.23 -5.47
N GLY A 188 -9.39 -25.82 -4.90
CA GLY A 188 -10.32 -25.11 -4.02
C GLY A 188 -9.60 -24.52 -2.81
N GLU A 189 -8.70 -25.25 -2.19
CA GLU A 189 -7.92 -24.78 -1.05
C GLU A 189 -6.90 -23.70 -1.44
N LEU A 190 -6.24 -23.83 -2.60
CA LEU A 190 -5.39 -22.79 -3.14
C LEU A 190 -6.18 -21.49 -3.44
N VAL A 191 -7.34 -21.59 -4.04
CA VAL A 191 -8.21 -20.45 -4.34
C VAL A 191 -8.68 -19.81 -3.04
N PHE A 192 -9.08 -20.60 -2.03
CA PHE A 192 -9.46 -20.10 -0.72
C PHE A 192 -8.31 -19.33 -0.05
N ASN A 193 -7.11 -19.90 -0.04
CA ASN A 193 -5.93 -19.26 0.50
C ASN A 193 -5.63 -17.93 -0.21
N MET A 194 -5.74 -17.89 -1.55
CA MET A 194 -5.57 -16.65 -2.31
C MET A 194 -6.65 -15.61 -2.00
N LEU A 195 -7.91 -16.02 -1.77
CA LEU A 195 -8.98 -15.11 -1.34
C LEU A 195 -8.69 -14.48 0.02
N VAL A 196 -8.19 -15.26 0.96
CA VAL A 196 -7.78 -14.78 2.29
C VAL A 196 -6.66 -13.76 2.16
N LEU A 197 -5.66 -14.03 1.32
CA LEU A 197 -4.56 -13.09 1.07
C LEU A 197 -5.06 -11.80 0.43
N VAL A 198 -5.87 -11.87 -0.62
CA VAL A 198 -6.47 -10.69 -1.28
C VAL A 198 -7.31 -9.88 -0.31
N GLY A 199 -8.11 -10.54 0.53
CA GLY A 199 -8.91 -9.90 1.57
C GLY A 199 -8.03 -9.15 2.57
N SER A 200 -6.98 -9.78 3.08
CA SER A 200 -6.03 -9.18 4.02
C SER A 200 -5.31 -7.98 3.43
N VAL A 201 -4.87 -8.07 2.18
CA VAL A 201 -4.22 -6.96 1.46
C VAL A 201 -5.18 -5.79 1.25
N LYS A 202 -6.45 -6.06 0.90
CA LYS A 202 -7.46 -5.00 0.75
C LYS A 202 -7.86 -4.33 2.06
N MET A 203 -7.82 -5.06 3.17
CA MET A 203 -8.13 -4.51 4.49
C MET A 203 -7.01 -3.61 5.03
N SER A 204 -5.81 -3.66 4.48
CA SER A 204 -4.65 -2.90 4.98
C SER A 204 -4.88 -1.39 5.01
N ASP A 205 -5.52 -0.80 3.99
CA ASP A 205 -5.86 0.65 3.94
C ASP A 205 -6.80 1.03 5.11
N ARG A 206 -7.81 0.20 5.36
CA ARG A 206 -8.77 0.44 6.45
C ARG A 206 -8.11 0.36 7.83
N ILE A 207 -7.31 -0.68 8.05
CA ILE A 207 -6.60 -0.89 9.32
C ILE A 207 -5.70 0.31 9.64
N VAL A 208 -4.93 0.79 8.66
CA VAL A 208 -4.04 1.93 8.86
C VAL A 208 -4.81 3.20 9.14
N ARG A 209 -5.91 3.46 8.44
CA ARG A 209 -6.75 4.64 8.66
C ARG A 209 -7.37 4.63 10.06
N GLU A 210 -7.89 3.49 10.50
CA GLU A 210 -8.42 3.33 11.85
C GLU A 210 -7.33 3.55 12.92
N MET A 211 -6.11 3.03 12.71
CA MET A 211 -4.97 3.25 13.62
C MET A 211 -4.54 4.72 13.69
N MET A 212 -4.62 5.46 12.59
CA MET A 212 -4.22 6.87 12.52
C MET A 212 -5.34 7.83 12.95
N GLY A 213 -6.54 7.32 13.23
CA GLY A 213 -7.71 8.12 13.58
C GLY A 213 -8.17 9.01 12.41
N LEU A 214 -8.26 8.41 11.21
CA LEU A 214 -8.67 9.06 9.96
C LEU A 214 -10.02 8.52 9.48
#